data_b7a720fd1f5523958f5ec66ef8d39118
#
_entry.id   b7a720fd1f5523958f5ec66ef8d39118
#
_cell.length_a   1.000
_cell.length_b   1.000
_cell.length_c   1.000
_cell.angle_alpha   90.00
_cell.angle_beta   90.00
_cell.angle_gamma   90.00
#
_symmetry.space_group_name_H-M   'P 1'
#
loop_
_entity.id
_entity.type
_entity.pdbx_description
1 polymer ?
#
loop_
_entity_poly.entity_id
_entity_poly.type
_entity_poly.pdbx_seq_one_letter_code
_entity_poly.pdbx_strand_id
1 'polypeptide(L)'
;MRLLLAAAMLFAATGACALDHSHKAWDELLKKHVRYVQNGNAARVDYAGFAKDRAQLKAVLDDYQKVTRAEFDGWAKPQQQAFLINAYNAFTIEKILTRYPNVKSIRDFGSVFGNPWKDKFFTLLGQPAYLDLIEHEILRKEGVYDDPRVHAAVVCASTGCPMIRNEAFTPDKVEAQLEDGMRRFLSDRTRNRYNAQSKRLEVSRIFDWYGKDFEKGHKGYGSVKGTMARYADQLADSPEDRATVRNQAAEVAFLEYDWNLNDSK
;
A
#
# COMPACT_ATOMS: atom_id res chain seq x y z
N MET A 1 -45.27 -37.63 -39.21
CA MET A 1 -43.91 -37.22 -39.37
C MET A 1 -43.77 -35.83 -38.73
N ARG A 2 -43.32 -35.75 -37.45
CA ARG A 2 -43.20 -34.50 -36.72
C ARG A 2 -41.72 -34.11 -36.74
N LEU A 3 -41.39 -33.01 -37.42
CA LEU A 3 -40.04 -32.41 -37.36
C LEU A 3 -39.88 -31.68 -36.01
N LEU A 4 -38.94 -32.13 -35.22
CA LEU A 4 -38.42 -31.40 -34.05
C LEU A 4 -37.34 -30.44 -34.54
N LEU A 5 -37.62 -29.11 -34.52
CA LEU A 5 -36.59 -28.09 -34.65
C LEU A 5 -35.85 -27.96 -33.30
N ALA A 6 -34.59 -28.35 -33.27
CA ALA A 6 -33.69 -28.07 -32.16
C ALA A 6 -33.13 -26.64 -32.34
N ALA A 7 -33.55 -25.71 -31.49
CA ALA A 7 -32.98 -24.38 -31.43
C ALA A 7 -31.65 -24.45 -30.65
N ALA A 8 -30.52 -24.31 -31.32
CA ALA A 8 -29.22 -24.15 -30.72
C ALA A 8 -29.08 -22.72 -30.16
N MET A 9 -29.18 -22.54 -28.86
CA MET A 9 -28.80 -21.29 -28.20
C MET A 9 -27.26 -21.12 -28.24
N LEU A 10 -26.78 -20.25 -29.11
CA LEU A 10 -25.42 -19.74 -29.03
C LEU A 10 -25.31 -18.84 -27.79
N PHE A 11 -24.71 -19.34 -26.75
CA PHE A 11 -24.18 -18.48 -25.67
C PHE A 11 -22.97 -17.74 -26.22
N ALA A 12 -23.15 -16.47 -26.57
CA ALA A 12 -22.05 -15.56 -26.78
C ALA A 12 -21.39 -15.35 -25.41
N ALA A 13 -20.28 -16.05 -25.14
CA ALA A 13 -19.43 -15.74 -24.04
C ALA A 13 -18.83 -14.36 -24.33
N THR A 14 -19.37 -13.30 -23.71
CA THR A 14 -18.68 -12.02 -23.61
C THR A 14 -17.42 -12.27 -22.81
N GLY A 15 -16.30 -12.45 -23.51
CA GLY A 15 -14.99 -12.62 -22.88
C GLY A 15 -14.75 -11.38 -22.01
N ALA A 16 -14.86 -11.53 -20.69
CA ALA A 16 -14.33 -10.54 -19.77
C ALA A 16 -12.84 -10.43 -20.09
N CYS A 17 -12.39 -9.23 -20.45
CA CYS A 17 -10.99 -8.99 -20.71
C CYS A 17 -10.25 -9.24 -19.37
N ALA A 18 -9.35 -10.22 -19.36
CA ALA A 18 -8.55 -10.51 -18.15
C ALA A 18 -7.79 -9.25 -17.71
N LEU A 19 -7.61 -9.09 -16.39
CA LEU A 19 -6.89 -7.95 -15.85
C LEU A 19 -5.47 -7.87 -16.44
N ASP A 20 -5.08 -6.68 -16.90
CA ASP A 20 -3.69 -6.39 -17.26
C ASP A 20 -2.80 -6.34 -16.00
N HIS A 21 -2.04 -7.40 -15.75
CA HIS A 21 -1.13 -7.49 -14.61
C HIS A 21 0.09 -6.57 -14.69
N SER A 22 0.30 -5.86 -15.81
CA SER A 22 1.26 -4.75 -15.85
C SER A 22 0.73 -3.49 -15.16
N HIS A 23 -0.58 -3.43 -14.90
CA HIS A 23 -1.29 -2.29 -14.31
C HIS A 23 -0.99 -0.95 -15.02
N LYS A 24 -0.79 -0.99 -16.34
CA LYS A 24 -0.28 0.12 -17.13
C LYS A 24 -1.04 1.42 -16.92
N ALA A 25 -2.36 1.39 -16.95
CA ALA A 25 -3.19 2.60 -16.78
C ALA A 25 -3.00 3.22 -15.38
N TRP A 26 -2.86 2.41 -14.33
CA TRP A 26 -2.55 2.86 -12.99
C TRP A 26 -1.12 3.42 -12.89
N ASP A 27 -0.15 2.74 -13.48
CA ASP A 27 1.26 3.14 -13.55
C ASP A 27 1.44 4.52 -14.20
N GLU A 28 0.72 4.78 -15.30
CA GLU A 28 0.73 6.08 -15.99
C GLU A 28 0.19 7.21 -15.09
N LEU A 29 -0.90 6.97 -14.35
CA LEU A 29 -1.44 7.93 -13.38
C LEU A 29 -0.47 8.21 -12.24
N LEU A 30 0.16 7.17 -11.68
CA LEU A 30 1.17 7.32 -10.63
C LEU A 30 2.36 8.15 -11.11
N LYS A 31 2.92 7.86 -12.28
CA LYS A 31 4.02 8.62 -12.88
C LYS A 31 3.67 10.09 -13.09
N LYS A 32 2.43 10.37 -13.44
CA LYS A 32 1.96 11.74 -13.70
C LYS A 32 1.76 12.55 -12.42
N HIS A 33 1.23 11.93 -11.37
CA HIS A 33 0.69 12.64 -10.21
C HIS A 33 1.40 12.36 -8.88
N VAL A 34 2.37 11.45 -8.84
CA VAL A 34 3.18 11.17 -7.65
C VAL A 34 4.60 11.70 -7.85
N ARG A 35 5.03 12.58 -6.96
CA ARG A 35 6.36 13.18 -7.01
C ARG A 35 7.19 12.73 -5.80
N TYR A 36 8.37 12.20 -6.08
CA TYR A 36 9.33 11.86 -5.04
C TYR A 36 9.96 13.13 -4.47
N VAL A 37 10.10 13.17 -3.16
CA VAL A 37 10.77 14.22 -2.39
C VAL A 37 11.77 13.60 -1.42
N GLN A 38 12.54 14.41 -0.70
CA GLN A 38 13.53 13.93 0.29
C GLN A 38 14.49 12.88 -0.32
N ASN A 39 15.11 13.21 -1.46
CA ASN A 39 16.01 12.32 -2.20
C ASN A 39 15.38 10.96 -2.56
N GLY A 40 14.07 10.92 -2.79
CA GLY A 40 13.35 9.72 -3.16
C GLY A 40 12.88 8.85 -1.99
N ASN A 41 12.97 9.35 -0.75
CA ASN A 41 12.57 8.60 0.45
C ASN A 41 11.17 8.95 0.95
N ALA A 42 10.52 9.96 0.35
CA ALA A 42 9.14 10.32 0.58
C ALA A 42 8.45 10.68 -0.74
N ALA A 43 7.13 10.80 -0.73
CA ALA A 43 6.35 11.23 -1.89
C ALA A 43 5.26 12.21 -1.50
N ARG A 44 4.92 13.08 -2.47
CA ARG A 44 3.74 13.95 -2.44
C ARG A 44 2.83 13.58 -3.60
N VAL A 45 1.53 13.73 -3.39
CA VAL A 45 0.49 13.38 -4.35
C VAL A 45 -0.17 14.65 -4.88
N ASP A 46 -0.20 14.82 -6.19
CA ASP A 46 -0.97 15.87 -6.84
C ASP A 46 -2.46 15.45 -6.94
N TYR A 47 -3.19 15.64 -5.84
CA TYR A 47 -4.63 15.34 -5.81
C TYR A 47 -5.43 16.22 -6.77
N ALA A 48 -5.00 17.45 -7.02
CA ALA A 48 -5.66 18.33 -8.01
C ALA A 48 -5.48 17.78 -9.43
N GLY A 49 -4.30 17.22 -9.73
CA GLY A 49 -4.02 16.51 -10.97
C GLY A 49 -4.85 15.24 -11.12
N PHE A 50 -4.89 14.41 -10.09
CA PHE A 50 -5.77 13.22 -10.06
C PHE A 50 -7.25 13.59 -10.25
N ALA A 51 -7.71 14.70 -9.66
CA ALA A 51 -9.09 15.18 -9.85
C ALA A 51 -9.39 15.55 -11.30
N LYS A 52 -8.42 16.12 -12.04
CA LYS A 52 -8.56 16.40 -13.48
C LYS A 52 -8.60 15.12 -14.32
N ASP A 53 -7.84 14.11 -13.94
CA ASP A 53 -7.76 12.81 -14.62
C ASP A 53 -8.67 11.75 -13.96
N ARG A 54 -9.69 12.18 -13.19
CA ARG A 54 -10.54 11.26 -12.43
C ARG A 54 -11.27 10.24 -13.31
N ALA A 55 -11.53 10.55 -14.58
CA ALA A 55 -12.12 9.61 -15.52
C ALA A 55 -11.20 8.42 -15.79
N GLN A 56 -9.87 8.67 -15.93
CA GLN A 56 -8.88 7.61 -16.09
C GLN A 56 -8.74 6.78 -14.82
N LEU A 57 -8.72 7.44 -13.64
CA LEU A 57 -8.70 6.73 -12.36
C LEU A 57 -9.94 5.84 -12.21
N LYS A 58 -11.13 6.34 -12.55
CA LYS A 58 -12.36 5.53 -12.50
C LYS A 58 -12.30 4.32 -13.41
N ALA A 59 -11.72 4.43 -14.61
CA ALA A 59 -11.55 3.29 -15.51
C ALA A 59 -10.65 2.22 -14.87
N VAL A 60 -9.53 2.61 -14.20
CA VAL A 60 -8.69 1.68 -13.44
C VAL A 60 -9.47 1.00 -12.31
N LEU A 61 -10.23 1.77 -11.54
CA LEU A 61 -11.04 1.23 -10.44
C LEU A 61 -12.11 0.29 -10.91
N ASP A 62 -12.78 0.61 -12.06
CA ASP A 62 -13.78 -0.25 -12.66
C ASP A 62 -13.19 -1.59 -13.12
N ASP A 63 -11.98 -1.58 -13.69
CA ASP A 63 -11.28 -2.81 -14.05
C ASP A 63 -10.90 -3.65 -12.82
N TYR A 64 -10.46 -3.02 -11.74
CA TYR A 64 -10.19 -3.72 -10.48
C TYR A 64 -11.45 -4.30 -9.85
N GLN A 65 -12.60 -3.62 -9.96
CA GLN A 65 -13.88 -4.09 -9.43
C GLN A 65 -14.48 -5.26 -10.23
N LYS A 66 -14.13 -5.41 -11.52
CA LYS A 66 -14.57 -6.52 -12.38
C LYS A 66 -13.90 -7.85 -12.04
N VAL A 67 -12.74 -7.82 -11.36
CA VAL A 67 -12.02 -9.04 -10.99
C VAL A 67 -12.89 -9.90 -10.08
N THR A 68 -13.17 -11.11 -10.53
CA THR A 68 -13.94 -12.07 -9.75
C THR A 68 -13.09 -12.82 -8.75
N ARG A 69 -13.71 -13.40 -7.72
CA ARG A 69 -13.02 -14.24 -6.75
C ARG A 69 -12.33 -15.44 -7.42
N ALA A 70 -13.02 -16.09 -8.36
CA ALA A 70 -12.48 -17.25 -9.06
C ALA A 70 -11.26 -16.90 -9.92
N GLU A 71 -11.30 -15.75 -10.61
CA GLU A 71 -10.16 -15.25 -11.37
C GLU A 71 -8.96 -14.97 -10.45
N PHE A 72 -9.18 -14.22 -9.38
CA PHE A 72 -8.14 -13.89 -8.39
C PHE A 72 -7.51 -15.15 -7.76
N ASP A 73 -8.31 -16.15 -7.39
CA ASP A 73 -7.81 -17.39 -6.79
C ASP A 73 -6.97 -18.24 -7.76
N GLY A 74 -7.19 -18.07 -9.08
CA GLY A 74 -6.38 -18.68 -10.12
C GLY A 74 -5.01 -18.03 -10.36
N TRP A 75 -4.76 -16.85 -9.81
CA TRP A 75 -3.51 -16.12 -10.01
C TRP A 75 -2.38 -16.62 -9.12
N ALA A 76 -1.15 -16.47 -9.60
CA ALA A 76 0.05 -16.67 -8.77
C ALA A 76 0.10 -15.62 -7.64
N LYS A 77 0.71 -15.98 -6.50
CA LYS A 77 0.83 -15.09 -5.33
C LYS A 77 1.39 -13.68 -5.64
N PRO A 78 2.43 -13.53 -6.49
CA PRO A 78 2.92 -12.21 -6.86
C PRO A 78 1.87 -11.36 -7.62
N GLN A 79 1.04 -11.99 -8.47
CA GLN A 79 -0.06 -11.31 -9.17
C GLN A 79 -1.13 -10.84 -8.18
N GLN A 80 -1.53 -11.72 -7.27
CA GLN A 80 -2.49 -11.40 -6.22
C GLN A 80 -1.99 -10.23 -5.34
N GLN A 81 -0.74 -10.29 -4.89
CA GLN A 81 -0.15 -9.28 -4.00
C GLN A 81 -0.01 -7.92 -4.68
N ALA A 82 0.49 -7.88 -5.92
CA ALA A 82 0.60 -6.66 -6.71
C ALA A 82 -0.79 -6.03 -6.94
N PHE A 83 -1.79 -6.82 -7.33
CA PHE A 83 -3.17 -6.37 -7.50
C PHE A 83 -3.75 -5.76 -6.22
N LEU A 84 -3.63 -6.45 -5.09
CA LEU A 84 -4.19 -5.98 -3.81
C LEU A 84 -3.57 -4.67 -3.35
N ILE A 85 -2.25 -4.51 -3.49
CA ILE A 85 -1.54 -3.28 -3.13
C ILE A 85 -1.96 -2.13 -4.04
N ASN A 86 -2.02 -2.36 -5.36
CA ASN A 86 -2.46 -1.36 -6.32
C ASN A 86 -3.92 -0.96 -6.08
N ALA A 87 -4.81 -1.92 -5.84
CA ALA A 87 -6.21 -1.67 -5.54
C ALA A 87 -6.37 -0.83 -4.26
N TYR A 88 -5.70 -1.20 -3.16
CA TYR A 88 -5.71 -0.42 -1.92
C TYR A 88 -5.33 1.04 -2.17
N ASN A 89 -4.20 1.25 -2.86
CA ASN A 89 -3.67 2.59 -3.11
C ASN A 89 -4.57 3.40 -4.05
N ALA A 90 -5.12 2.80 -5.11
CA ALA A 90 -6.02 3.46 -6.04
C ALA A 90 -7.35 3.85 -5.36
N PHE A 91 -7.95 2.95 -4.57
CA PHE A 91 -9.17 3.26 -3.81
C PHE A 91 -8.91 4.28 -2.70
N THR A 92 -7.72 4.31 -2.10
CA THR A 92 -7.35 5.36 -1.14
C THR A 92 -7.32 6.74 -1.82
N ILE A 93 -6.72 6.86 -3.01
CA ILE A 93 -6.74 8.10 -3.79
C ILE A 93 -8.18 8.50 -4.11
N GLU A 94 -9.01 7.59 -4.64
CA GLU A 94 -10.43 7.89 -4.93
C GLU A 94 -11.19 8.35 -3.68
N LYS A 95 -10.98 7.71 -2.52
CA LYS A 95 -11.60 8.12 -1.27
C LYS A 95 -11.26 9.58 -0.96
N ILE A 96 -9.99 9.98 -1.03
CA ILE A 96 -9.58 11.39 -0.81
C ILE A 96 -10.28 12.31 -1.81
N LEU A 97 -10.32 11.96 -3.11
CA LEU A 97 -10.92 12.76 -4.17
C LEU A 97 -12.43 13.00 -3.97
N THR A 98 -13.14 12.17 -3.22
CA THR A 98 -14.57 12.38 -2.95
C THR A 98 -14.85 13.64 -2.13
N ARG A 99 -13.86 14.15 -1.37
CA ARG A 99 -13.96 15.37 -0.56
C ARG A 99 -12.91 16.43 -0.90
N TYR A 100 -11.96 16.12 -1.78
CA TYR A 100 -10.94 17.09 -2.18
C TYR A 100 -11.58 18.29 -2.93
N PRO A 101 -11.19 19.57 -2.68
CA PRO A 101 -10.05 19.99 -1.85
C PRO A 101 -10.37 20.20 -0.35
N ASN A 102 -11.57 19.88 0.12
CA ASN A 102 -12.04 20.19 1.48
C ASN A 102 -11.72 19.05 2.48
N VAL A 103 -10.57 18.41 2.32
CA VAL A 103 -10.09 17.32 3.18
C VAL A 103 -8.64 17.59 3.59
N LYS A 104 -8.33 17.42 4.87
CA LYS A 104 -6.98 17.60 5.43
C LYS A 104 -6.33 16.28 5.85
N SER A 105 -7.13 15.25 6.03
CA SER A 105 -6.71 13.92 6.48
C SER A 105 -7.72 12.86 6.06
N ILE A 106 -7.28 11.63 5.82
CA ILE A 106 -8.20 10.50 5.65
C ILE A 106 -9.11 10.32 6.89
N ARG A 107 -8.65 10.75 8.06
CA ARG A 107 -9.44 10.72 9.30
C ARG A 107 -10.67 11.61 9.26
N ASP A 108 -10.73 12.61 8.39
CA ASP A 108 -11.89 13.48 8.22
C ASP A 108 -13.12 12.73 7.66
N PHE A 109 -12.93 11.54 7.10
CA PHE A 109 -14.02 10.66 6.67
C PHE A 109 -14.66 9.87 7.82
N GLY A 110 -14.00 9.79 8.98
CA GLY A 110 -14.54 9.16 10.18
C GLY A 110 -15.65 10.02 10.82
N SER A 111 -16.68 9.36 11.35
CA SER A 111 -17.56 9.96 12.36
C SER A 111 -16.91 9.85 13.74
N VAL A 112 -17.54 10.43 14.79
CA VAL A 112 -17.06 10.34 16.18
C VAL A 112 -16.80 8.87 16.62
N PHE A 113 -17.50 7.90 16.01
CA PHE A 113 -17.36 6.48 16.28
C PHE A 113 -17.02 5.65 15.04
N GLY A 114 -16.76 6.29 13.88
CA GLY A 114 -16.53 5.60 12.60
C GLY A 114 -15.05 5.44 12.27
N ASN A 115 -14.67 4.26 11.76
CA ASN A 115 -13.35 4.01 11.19
C ASN A 115 -13.42 4.21 9.67
N PRO A 116 -12.77 5.25 9.09
CA PRO A 116 -12.84 5.54 7.66
C PRO A 116 -12.30 4.42 6.77
N TRP A 117 -11.44 3.55 7.30
CA TRP A 117 -10.93 2.39 6.55
C TRP A 117 -11.93 1.23 6.47
N LYS A 118 -13.02 1.25 7.27
CA LYS A 118 -14.11 0.25 7.26
C LYS A 118 -15.33 0.68 6.46
N ASP A 119 -15.32 1.87 5.88
CA ASP A 119 -16.41 2.33 5.02
C ASP A 119 -16.43 1.49 3.73
N LYS A 120 -17.56 0.82 3.46
CA LYS A 120 -17.77 0.06 2.22
C LYS A 120 -18.13 1.02 1.11
N PHE A 121 -17.18 1.34 0.22
CA PHE A 121 -17.40 2.31 -0.86
C PHE A 121 -16.98 1.80 -2.25
N PHE A 122 -16.53 0.55 -2.35
CA PHE A 122 -16.18 -0.10 -3.60
C PHE A 122 -16.54 -1.59 -3.55
N THR A 123 -16.39 -2.28 -4.68
CA THR A 123 -16.51 -3.73 -4.79
C THR A 123 -15.13 -4.34 -5.03
N LEU A 124 -14.80 -5.45 -4.38
CA LEU A 124 -13.60 -6.22 -4.62
C LEU A 124 -13.95 -7.71 -4.62
N LEU A 125 -13.46 -8.44 -5.62
CA LEU A 125 -13.67 -9.89 -5.74
C LEU A 125 -15.17 -10.27 -5.64
N GLY A 126 -16.04 -9.41 -6.24
CA GLY A 126 -17.48 -9.61 -6.28
C GLY A 126 -18.23 -9.25 -4.99
N GLN A 127 -17.61 -8.63 -4.00
CA GLN A 127 -18.22 -8.30 -2.71
C GLN A 127 -18.04 -6.83 -2.34
N PRO A 128 -18.98 -6.20 -1.59
CA PRO A 128 -18.77 -4.88 -1.00
C PRO A 128 -17.53 -4.85 -0.13
N ALA A 129 -16.62 -3.91 -0.40
CA ALA A 129 -15.28 -3.89 0.17
C ALA A 129 -14.92 -2.54 0.79
N TYR A 130 -13.86 -2.56 1.58
CA TYR A 130 -13.29 -1.44 2.32
C TYR A 130 -11.77 -1.62 2.46
N LEU A 131 -11.05 -0.56 2.82
CA LEU A 131 -9.58 -0.59 2.83
C LEU A 131 -9.02 -1.60 3.84
N ASP A 132 -9.57 -1.64 5.06
CA ASP A 132 -9.16 -2.61 6.10
C ASP A 132 -9.37 -4.07 5.66
N LEU A 133 -10.35 -4.36 4.77
CA LEU A 133 -10.52 -5.70 4.20
C LEU A 133 -9.27 -6.12 3.43
N ILE A 134 -8.77 -5.24 2.56
CA ILE A 134 -7.59 -5.55 1.75
C ILE A 134 -6.35 -5.71 2.65
N GLU A 135 -6.12 -4.76 3.56
CA GLU A 135 -4.92 -4.74 4.39
C GLU A 135 -4.95 -5.83 5.46
N HIS A 136 -6.01 -5.86 6.29
CA HIS A 136 -6.03 -6.68 7.49
C HIS A 136 -6.55 -8.09 7.28
N GLU A 137 -7.53 -8.27 6.38
CA GLU A 137 -8.20 -9.56 6.22
C GLU A 137 -7.64 -10.37 5.04
N ILE A 138 -6.97 -9.73 4.07
CA ILE A 138 -6.41 -10.41 2.92
C ILE A 138 -4.88 -10.38 2.93
N LEU A 139 -4.24 -9.19 2.86
CA LEU A 139 -2.77 -9.09 2.76
C LEU A 139 -2.05 -9.58 4.03
N ARG A 140 -2.61 -9.28 5.22
CA ARG A 140 -2.05 -9.70 6.52
C ARG A 140 -2.56 -11.04 7.02
N LYS A 141 -3.40 -11.73 6.23
CA LYS A 141 -3.90 -13.05 6.62
C LYS A 141 -2.74 -14.03 6.76
N GLU A 142 -2.61 -14.60 7.96
CA GLU A 142 -1.54 -15.54 8.29
C GLU A 142 -1.55 -16.78 7.37
N GLY A 143 -0.38 -17.23 6.96
CA GLY A 143 -0.21 -18.35 6.04
C GLY A 143 -0.53 -18.04 4.58
N VAL A 144 -0.80 -16.76 4.21
CA VAL A 144 -1.15 -16.40 2.83
C VAL A 144 -0.01 -15.69 2.11
N TYR A 145 0.39 -14.53 2.59
CA TYR A 145 1.52 -13.77 2.01
C TYR A 145 2.70 -13.67 2.98
N ASP A 146 2.41 -13.54 4.28
CA ASP A 146 3.40 -13.56 5.37
C ASP A 146 4.56 -12.58 5.14
N ASP A 147 4.21 -11.34 4.78
CA ASP A 147 5.18 -10.32 4.41
C ASP A 147 4.90 -9.00 5.13
N PRO A 148 5.66 -8.65 6.20
CA PRO A 148 5.43 -7.42 6.94
C PRO A 148 5.79 -6.15 6.14
N ARG A 149 6.49 -6.27 5.00
CA ARG A 149 6.82 -5.13 4.14
C ARG A 149 5.60 -4.51 3.46
N VAL A 150 4.43 -5.19 3.48
CA VAL A 150 3.17 -4.60 3.00
C VAL A 150 2.85 -3.29 3.72
N HIS A 151 3.30 -3.12 4.99
CA HIS A 151 3.14 -1.86 5.73
C HIS A 151 3.94 -0.69 5.16
N ALA A 152 4.90 -0.93 4.27
CA ALA A 152 5.58 0.10 3.50
C ALA A 152 5.03 0.26 2.06
N ALA A 153 3.96 -0.46 1.70
CA ALA A 153 3.42 -0.51 0.35
C ALA A 153 1.96 -0.03 0.26
N VAL A 154 1.11 -0.37 1.25
CA VAL A 154 -0.26 0.16 1.36
C VAL A 154 -0.23 1.50 2.10
N VAL A 155 -0.80 2.55 1.51
CA VAL A 155 -0.62 3.92 1.98
C VAL A 155 -1.94 4.60 2.31
N CYS A 156 -1.98 5.29 3.45
CA CYS A 156 -3.19 5.91 3.99
C CYS A 156 -3.33 7.41 3.66
N ALA A 157 -2.66 7.89 2.61
CA ALA A 157 -2.70 9.29 2.18
C ALA A 157 -2.15 10.32 3.20
N SER A 158 -1.46 9.90 4.26
CA SER A 158 -0.91 10.81 5.28
C SER A 158 0.58 11.10 5.04
N THR A 159 1.06 12.25 5.51
CA THR A 159 2.48 12.61 5.50
C THR A 159 3.32 11.62 6.34
N GLY A 160 2.78 11.12 7.44
CA GLY A 160 3.44 10.12 8.30
C GLY A 160 3.48 8.70 7.71
N CYS A 161 2.71 8.44 6.65
CA CYS A 161 2.66 7.15 5.97
C CYS A 161 3.95 6.88 5.17
N PRO A 162 4.34 5.64 4.95
CA PRO A 162 5.27 5.31 3.89
C PRO A 162 4.85 5.93 2.57
N MET A 163 5.79 6.15 1.68
CA MET A 163 5.50 6.82 0.42
C MET A 163 4.68 5.93 -0.52
N ILE A 164 3.70 6.52 -1.21
CA ILE A 164 3.15 5.89 -2.40
C ILE A 164 4.22 5.90 -3.50
N ARG A 165 4.40 4.77 -4.19
CA ARG A 165 5.33 4.70 -5.33
C ARG A 165 4.77 5.46 -6.53
N ASN A 166 5.64 6.05 -7.34
CA ASN A 166 5.28 6.66 -8.62
C ASN A 166 5.25 5.63 -9.78
N GLU A 167 5.15 4.35 -9.43
CA GLU A 167 4.97 3.24 -10.35
C GLU A 167 4.03 2.20 -9.75
N ALA A 168 3.33 1.45 -10.57
CA ALA A 168 2.49 0.35 -10.12
C ALA A 168 3.34 -0.82 -9.62
N PHE A 169 2.81 -1.57 -8.66
CA PHE A 169 3.35 -2.88 -8.31
C PHE A 169 3.03 -3.87 -9.43
N THR A 170 4.02 -4.66 -9.84
CA THR A 170 3.85 -5.69 -10.88
C THR A 170 4.35 -7.04 -10.39
N PRO A 171 3.81 -8.16 -10.89
CA PRO A 171 4.15 -9.49 -10.38
C PRO A 171 5.64 -9.84 -10.44
N ASP A 172 6.32 -9.38 -11.50
CA ASP A 172 7.75 -9.58 -11.73
C ASP A 172 8.65 -8.74 -10.81
N LYS A 173 8.13 -7.64 -10.24
CA LYS A 173 8.88 -6.68 -9.43
C LYS A 173 8.43 -6.58 -7.98
N VAL A 174 7.28 -7.13 -7.61
CA VAL A 174 6.66 -6.90 -6.29
C VAL A 174 7.61 -7.19 -5.13
N GLU A 175 8.42 -8.23 -5.20
CA GLU A 175 9.41 -8.57 -4.18
C GLU A 175 10.47 -7.46 -4.01
N ALA A 176 11.03 -7.00 -5.14
CA ALA A 176 12.01 -5.91 -5.15
C ALA A 176 11.38 -4.56 -4.75
N GLN A 177 10.13 -4.31 -5.16
CA GLN A 177 9.40 -3.08 -4.84
C GLN A 177 9.06 -3.00 -3.35
N LEU A 178 8.71 -4.13 -2.72
CA LEU A 178 8.47 -4.20 -1.27
C LEU A 178 9.75 -3.93 -0.47
N GLU A 179 10.87 -4.53 -0.88
CA GLU A 179 12.17 -4.30 -0.24
C GLU A 179 12.64 -2.85 -0.42
N ASP A 180 12.49 -2.28 -1.62
CA ASP A 180 12.81 -0.87 -1.89
C ASP A 180 11.89 0.07 -1.08
N GLY A 181 10.60 -0.27 -0.93
CA GLY A 181 9.64 0.47 -0.10
C GLY A 181 10.09 0.56 1.36
N MET A 182 10.48 -0.57 1.96
CA MET A 182 11.03 -0.61 3.33
C MET A 182 12.32 0.20 3.45
N ARG A 183 13.25 0.04 2.51
CA ARG A 183 14.53 0.78 2.49
C ARG A 183 14.29 2.29 2.44
N ARG A 184 13.44 2.76 1.53
CA ARG A 184 13.10 4.19 1.40
C ARG A 184 12.39 4.72 2.63
N PHE A 185 11.44 3.97 3.17
CA PHE A 185 10.73 4.37 4.39
C PHE A 185 11.68 4.53 5.57
N LEU A 186 12.61 3.59 5.77
CA LEU A 186 13.60 3.66 6.83
C LEU A 186 14.73 4.68 6.57
N SER A 187 14.92 5.09 5.31
CA SER A 187 15.85 6.19 4.95
C SER A 187 15.24 7.58 5.16
N ASP A 188 13.93 7.71 5.37
CA ASP A 188 13.31 8.99 5.69
C ASP A 188 13.57 9.38 7.14
N ARG A 189 14.56 10.25 7.31
CA ARG A 189 15.06 10.71 8.63
C ARG A 189 14.04 11.53 9.41
N THR A 190 13.00 12.00 8.79
CA THR A 190 11.90 12.70 9.49
C THR A 190 11.04 11.72 10.27
N ARG A 191 11.01 10.46 9.88
CA ARG A 191 10.15 9.40 10.43
C ARG A 191 10.90 8.25 11.07
N ASN A 192 12.17 8.01 10.68
CA ASN A 192 12.96 6.90 11.18
C ASN A 192 14.44 7.30 11.25
N ARG A 193 15.07 7.20 12.42
CA ARG A 193 16.48 7.54 12.62
C ARG A 193 17.02 6.95 13.90
N TYR A 194 18.31 6.74 13.94
CA TYR A 194 19.05 6.69 15.21
C TYR A 194 19.41 8.12 15.60
N ASN A 195 18.98 8.54 16.76
CA ASN A 195 19.33 9.84 17.32
C ASN A 195 20.56 9.67 18.22
N ALA A 196 21.73 10.10 17.75
CA ALA A 196 23.00 9.98 18.46
C ALA A 196 23.04 10.77 19.78
N GLN A 197 22.28 11.88 19.88
CA GLN A 197 22.22 12.70 21.09
C GLN A 197 21.42 12.00 22.20
N SER A 198 20.25 11.45 21.88
CA SER A 198 19.43 10.71 22.83
C SER A 198 19.81 9.23 22.96
N LYS A 199 20.68 8.72 22.06
CA LYS A 199 21.08 7.30 21.92
C LYS A 199 19.89 6.35 21.73
N ARG A 200 18.85 6.81 21.01
CA ARG A 200 17.62 6.07 20.80
C ARG A 200 17.32 5.88 19.32
N LEU A 201 16.66 4.77 18.99
CA LEU A 201 16.01 4.57 17.71
C LEU A 201 14.63 5.25 17.74
N GLU A 202 14.54 6.39 17.10
CA GLU A 202 13.30 7.15 16.92
C GLU A 202 12.66 6.70 15.61
N VAL A 203 11.56 5.97 15.70
CA VAL A 203 10.92 5.32 14.52
C VAL A 203 9.43 5.62 14.43
N SER A 204 8.87 5.43 13.25
CA SER A 204 7.46 5.63 12.99
C SER A 204 6.56 4.75 13.85
N ARG A 205 5.38 5.28 14.20
CA ARG A 205 4.28 4.53 14.84
C ARG A 205 3.79 3.31 14.07
N ILE A 206 4.12 3.18 12.80
CA ILE A 206 3.86 1.96 12.02
C ILE A 206 4.47 0.73 12.73
N PHE A 207 5.67 0.87 13.30
CA PHE A 207 6.34 -0.21 14.04
C PHE A 207 5.77 -0.46 15.44
N ASP A 208 5.00 0.48 15.99
CA ASP A 208 4.21 0.30 17.20
C ASP A 208 2.89 -0.44 16.89
N TRP A 209 2.13 0.06 15.93
CA TRP A 209 0.82 -0.49 15.58
C TRP A 209 0.89 -1.89 14.97
N TYR A 210 1.92 -2.14 14.17
CA TYR A 210 2.10 -3.39 13.42
C TYR A 210 3.33 -4.20 13.87
N GLY A 211 3.91 -3.88 15.04
CA GLY A 211 5.10 -4.55 15.57
C GLY A 211 5.01 -6.06 15.56
N LYS A 212 3.84 -6.60 15.90
CA LYS A 212 3.59 -8.05 15.89
C LYS A 212 3.81 -8.73 14.54
N ASP A 213 3.58 -8.04 13.42
CA ASP A 213 3.82 -8.62 12.10
C ASP A 213 5.33 -8.73 11.81
N PHE A 214 6.14 -7.85 12.42
CA PHE A 214 7.60 -7.89 12.36
C PHE A 214 8.23 -8.87 13.37
N GLU A 215 7.45 -9.55 14.20
CA GLU A 215 7.91 -10.50 15.22
C GLU A 215 7.71 -11.97 14.82
N LYS A 216 6.93 -12.23 13.76
CA LYS A 216 6.50 -13.57 13.34
C LYS A 216 7.59 -14.41 12.65
N GLY A 217 8.76 -13.86 12.37
CA GLY A 217 9.84 -14.56 11.65
C GLY A 217 9.69 -14.58 10.12
N HIS A 218 8.59 -14.07 9.57
CA HIS A 218 8.34 -14.03 8.14
C HIS A 218 9.38 -13.16 7.41
N LYS A 219 9.86 -13.62 6.26
CA LYS A 219 10.88 -12.92 5.47
C LYS A 219 12.16 -12.55 6.28
N GLY A 220 12.42 -13.24 7.39
CA GLY A 220 13.56 -12.99 8.26
C GLY A 220 13.36 -11.81 9.23
N TYR A 221 12.12 -11.30 9.40
CA TYR A 221 11.78 -10.31 10.41
C TYR A 221 11.35 -11.02 11.70
N GLY A 222 12.14 -10.91 12.77
CA GLY A 222 11.88 -11.59 14.04
C GLY A 222 11.64 -10.65 15.23
N SER A 223 11.85 -9.34 15.05
CA SER A 223 11.52 -8.31 16.03
C SER A 223 11.60 -6.92 15.39
N VAL A 224 11.00 -5.91 16.03
CA VAL A 224 11.17 -4.51 15.60
C VAL A 224 12.65 -4.09 15.66
N LYS A 225 13.37 -4.41 16.76
CA LYS A 225 14.80 -4.11 16.86
C LYS A 225 15.64 -4.85 15.81
N GLY A 226 15.32 -6.11 15.53
CA GLY A 226 15.95 -6.89 14.46
C GLY A 226 15.69 -6.31 13.07
N THR A 227 14.48 -5.79 12.84
CA THR A 227 14.16 -5.04 11.63
C THR A 227 15.05 -3.80 11.50
N MET A 228 15.17 -2.99 12.55
CA MET A 228 16.04 -1.82 12.54
C MET A 228 17.51 -2.20 12.32
N ALA A 229 17.99 -3.27 12.94
CA ALA A 229 19.36 -3.78 12.76
C ALA A 229 19.66 -4.15 11.30
N ARG A 230 18.71 -4.76 10.61
CA ARG A 230 18.82 -5.08 9.17
C ARG A 230 18.98 -3.86 8.28
N TYR A 231 18.38 -2.73 8.68
CA TYR A 231 18.42 -1.46 7.94
C TYR A 231 19.26 -0.37 8.65
N ALA A 232 20.30 -0.77 9.40
CA ALA A 232 21.13 0.17 10.16
C ALA A 232 21.77 1.26 9.29
N ASP A 233 22.12 0.93 8.04
CA ASP A 233 22.71 1.88 7.09
C ASP A 233 21.74 2.98 6.66
N GLN A 234 20.43 2.72 6.71
CA GLN A 234 19.38 3.68 6.45
C GLN A 234 19.10 4.59 7.66
N LEU A 235 19.36 4.09 8.87
CA LEU A 235 18.95 4.72 10.13
C LEU A 235 20.04 5.56 10.79
N ALA A 236 21.32 5.32 10.49
CA ALA A 236 22.45 5.95 11.16
C ALA A 236 23.55 6.40 10.17
N ASP A 237 24.26 7.46 10.54
CA ASP A 237 25.23 8.09 9.64
C ASP A 237 26.69 7.66 9.94
N SER A 238 27.05 7.54 11.24
CA SER A 238 28.40 7.11 11.61
C SER A 238 28.54 5.58 11.65
N PRO A 239 29.72 5.02 11.43
CA PRO A 239 29.98 3.59 11.62
C PRO A 239 29.63 3.09 13.02
N GLU A 240 29.90 3.89 14.06
CA GLU A 240 29.66 3.59 15.46
C GLU A 240 28.15 3.51 15.74
N ASP A 241 27.39 4.46 15.23
CA ASP A 241 25.93 4.48 15.38
C ASP A 241 25.28 3.30 14.65
N ARG A 242 25.77 2.99 13.43
CA ARG A 242 25.32 1.79 12.69
C ARG A 242 25.62 0.51 13.45
N ALA A 243 26.79 0.41 14.08
CA ALA A 243 27.14 -0.73 14.92
C ALA A 243 26.20 -0.84 16.13
N THR A 244 25.86 0.29 16.78
CA THR A 244 24.90 0.34 17.88
C THR A 244 23.51 -0.17 17.44
N VAL A 245 23.05 0.25 16.27
CA VAL A 245 21.76 -0.21 15.69
C VAL A 245 21.84 -1.70 15.34
N ARG A 246 22.89 -2.17 14.67
CA ARG A 246 23.08 -3.59 14.30
C ARG A 246 23.12 -4.52 15.50
N ASN A 247 23.74 -4.07 16.59
CA ASN A 247 23.83 -4.83 17.84
C ASN A 247 22.55 -4.74 18.69
N GLN A 248 21.49 -4.05 18.19
CA GLN A 248 20.22 -3.88 18.87
C GLN A 248 20.33 -3.24 20.27
N ALA A 249 21.41 -2.50 20.50
CA ALA A 249 21.74 -1.89 21.80
C ALA A 249 20.90 -0.63 22.10
N ALA A 250 20.34 0.00 21.07
CA ALA A 250 19.53 1.20 21.23
C ALA A 250 18.08 0.86 21.67
N GLU A 251 17.51 1.73 22.51
CA GLU A 251 16.10 1.67 22.83
C GLU A 251 15.26 2.27 21.72
N VAL A 252 14.08 1.68 21.47
CA VAL A 252 13.12 2.16 20.49
C VAL A 252 12.21 3.21 21.13
N ALA A 253 12.04 4.33 20.43
CA ALA A 253 11.04 5.36 20.73
C ALA A 253 10.16 5.59 19.50
N PHE A 254 8.87 5.64 19.70
CA PHE A 254 7.93 5.89 18.61
C PHE A 254 7.66 7.38 18.48
N LEU A 255 7.87 7.92 17.27
CA LEU A 255 7.59 9.31 16.95
C LEU A 255 6.08 9.54 16.79
N GLU A 256 5.63 10.78 16.96
CA GLU A 256 4.27 11.14 16.62
C GLU A 256 4.00 10.96 15.13
N TYR A 257 2.79 10.52 14.80
CA TYR A 257 2.39 10.25 13.43
C TYR A 257 1.69 11.47 12.82
N ASP A 258 2.21 11.95 11.70
CA ASP A 258 1.63 13.09 10.98
C ASP A 258 0.46 12.63 10.10
N TRP A 259 -0.76 12.94 10.53
CA TRP A 259 -2.00 12.61 9.84
C TRP A 259 -2.39 13.60 8.74
N ASN A 260 -1.66 14.70 8.56
CA ASN A 260 -1.92 15.64 7.48
C ASN A 260 -1.83 14.94 6.12
N LEU A 261 -2.69 15.36 5.20
CA LEU A 261 -2.71 14.86 3.84
C LEU A 261 -1.34 15.06 3.18
N ASN A 262 -0.85 14.05 2.48
CA ASN A 262 0.42 14.09 1.74
C ASN A 262 0.31 14.83 0.39
N ASP A 263 -0.54 15.88 0.32
CA ASP A 263 -0.74 16.72 -0.87
C ASP A 263 0.55 17.42 -1.30
N SER A 264 0.70 17.64 -2.59
CA SER A 264 1.82 18.36 -3.20
C SER A 264 1.67 19.88 -3.16
N LYS A 265 0.54 20.38 -2.68
CA LYS A 265 0.29 21.83 -2.48
C LYS A 265 1.02 22.38 -1.29
#